data_7dc9183ec0ba7c8cbdaaa85b4546c357
#
_entry.id   7dc9183ec0ba7c8cbdaaa85b4546c357
#
_cell.length_a   1.000
_cell.length_b   1.000
_cell.length_c   1.000
_cell.angle_alpha   90.00
_cell.angle_beta   90.00
_cell.angle_gamma   90.00
#
_symmetry.space_group_name_H-M   'P 1'
#
loop_
_entity.id
_entity.type
_entity.pdbx_description
1 polymer ?
#
loop_
_entity_poly.entity_id
_entity_poly.type
_entity_poly.pdbx_seq_one_letter_code
_entity_poly.pdbx_strand_id
1 'polypeptide(L)'
;MPIDATQPYDDDNVFAKILRGDLPCHKEAESEHSFAFHDINPLTALHILVIPKGKYVSWDDFTAKGSDEEILDFVKLVGKVARDRGMHEQGYRMLANIGKRAGQEVPHLHVHLFGGEPLGPMLAKD
;
A
#
# COMPACT_ATOMS: atom_id res chain seq x y z
N MET A 1 0.88 6.72 -16.28
CA MET A 1 -0.59 6.81 -16.56
C MET A 1 -1.38 6.17 -15.42
N PRO A 2 -2.39 6.86 -14.90
CA PRO A 2 -3.24 6.25 -13.89
C PRO A 2 -3.99 5.04 -14.45
N ILE A 3 -4.15 4.03 -13.63
CA ILE A 3 -4.81 2.79 -14.05
C ILE A 3 -6.33 2.87 -13.86
N ASP A 4 -7.03 2.05 -14.61
CA ASP A 4 -8.46 1.83 -14.47
C ASP A 4 -8.68 0.66 -13.49
N ALA A 5 -9.15 0.97 -12.29
CA ALA A 5 -9.30 -0.03 -11.23
C ALA A 5 -10.45 -1.01 -11.48
N THR A 6 -11.23 -0.82 -12.55
CA THR A 6 -12.30 -1.76 -12.93
C THR A 6 -11.81 -2.86 -13.86
N GLN A 7 -10.57 -2.80 -14.32
CA GLN A 7 -10.00 -3.81 -15.21
C GLN A 7 -9.52 -5.05 -14.44
N PRO A 8 -9.41 -6.22 -15.10
CA PRO A 8 -8.88 -7.42 -14.47
C PRO A 8 -7.46 -7.21 -13.96
N TYR A 9 -7.08 -8.01 -12.97
CA TYR A 9 -5.75 -7.96 -12.38
C TYR A 9 -4.68 -8.32 -13.43
N ASP A 10 -3.63 -7.51 -13.48
CA ASP A 10 -2.48 -7.70 -14.37
C ASP A 10 -1.31 -8.31 -13.58
N ASP A 11 -1.00 -9.57 -13.85
CA ASP A 11 0.09 -10.29 -13.19
C ASP A 11 1.48 -9.73 -13.49
N ASP A 12 1.62 -8.84 -14.45
CA ASP A 12 2.91 -8.24 -14.81
C ASP A 12 3.17 -6.92 -14.09
N ASN A 13 2.31 -6.54 -13.13
CA ASN A 13 2.56 -5.31 -12.38
C ASN A 13 3.78 -5.47 -11.46
N VAL A 14 4.40 -4.34 -11.12
CA VAL A 14 5.66 -4.33 -10.38
C VAL A 14 5.54 -4.95 -8.98
N PHE A 15 4.39 -4.79 -8.31
CA PHE A 15 4.21 -5.35 -6.97
C PHE A 15 4.01 -6.87 -7.00
N ALA A 16 3.34 -7.38 -8.04
CA ALA A 16 3.24 -8.82 -8.24
C ALA A 16 4.64 -9.42 -8.45
N LYS A 17 5.50 -8.72 -9.19
CA LYS A 17 6.88 -9.16 -9.40
C LYS A 17 7.69 -9.17 -8.10
N ILE A 18 7.49 -8.17 -7.25
CA ILE A 18 8.13 -8.12 -5.92
C ILE A 18 7.68 -9.32 -5.09
N LEU A 19 6.39 -9.60 -5.07
CA LEU A 19 5.85 -10.72 -4.29
C LEU A 19 6.39 -12.07 -4.77
N ARG A 20 6.64 -12.23 -6.07
CA ARG A 20 7.22 -13.47 -6.63
C ARG A 20 8.73 -13.56 -6.45
N GLY A 21 9.38 -12.49 -6.01
CA GLY A 21 10.83 -12.43 -5.91
C GLY A 21 11.54 -12.08 -7.22
N ASP A 22 10.81 -11.66 -8.25
CA ASP A 22 11.40 -11.27 -9.54
C ASP A 22 12.05 -9.89 -9.50
N LEU A 23 11.67 -9.05 -8.55
CA LEU A 23 12.26 -7.73 -8.33
C LEU A 23 12.65 -7.57 -6.87
N PRO A 24 13.78 -6.90 -6.60
CA PRO A 24 14.19 -6.65 -5.22
C PRO A 24 13.32 -5.57 -4.58
N CYS A 25 13.28 -5.57 -3.24
CA CYS A 25 12.65 -4.51 -2.47
C CYS A 25 13.32 -4.42 -1.10
N HIS A 26 13.14 -3.30 -0.42
CA HIS A 26 13.57 -3.15 0.97
C HIS A 26 12.40 -3.55 1.87
N LYS A 27 12.35 -4.82 2.24
CA LYS A 27 11.26 -5.39 3.04
C LYS A 27 11.23 -4.79 4.44
N GLU A 28 10.02 -4.44 4.89
CA GLU A 28 9.79 -3.96 6.26
C GLU A 28 9.18 -5.06 7.14
N ALA A 29 8.15 -5.75 6.64
CA ALA A 29 7.43 -6.75 7.42
C ALA A 29 6.63 -7.65 6.50
N GLU A 30 6.16 -8.76 7.04
CA GLU A 30 5.36 -9.72 6.30
C GLU A 30 4.44 -10.47 7.26
N SER A 31 3.24 -10.78 6.80
CA SER A 31 2.32 -11.65 7.50
C SER A 31 1.84 -12.74 6.55
N GLU A 32 0.90 -13.58 6.98
CA GLU A 32 0.40 -14.68 6.14
C GLU A 32 -0.15 -14.17 4.82
N HIS A 33 -0.93 -13.07 4.83
CA HIS A 33 -1.64 -12.57 3.66
C HIS A 33 -1.18 -11.20 3.18
N SER A 34 -0.18 -10.59 3.82
CA SER A 34 0.19 -9.20 3.52
C SER A 34 1.70 -9.02 3.57
N PHE A 35 2.17 -7.95 2.92
CA PHE A 35 3.60 -7.67 2.78
C PHE A 35 3.83 -6.16 2.83
N ALA A 36 4.88 -5.74 3.52
CA ALA A 36 5.22 -4.33 3.65
C ALA A 36 6.67 -4.08 3.24
N PHE A 37 6.90 -2.99 2.52
CA PHE A 37 8.23 -2.62 2.04
C PHE A 37 8.33 -1.11 1.85
N HIS A 38 9.56 -0.60 1.83
CA HIS A 38 9.81 0.83 1.66
C HIS A 38 9.64 1.24 0.20
N ASP A 39 9.01 2.39 -0.03
CA ASP A 39 8.91 2.95 -1.37
C ASP A 39 10.32 3.31 -1.85
N ILE A 40 10.64 2.94 -3.09
CA ILE A 40 11.95 3.20 -3.69
C ILE A 40 12.16 4.69 -3.94
N ASN A 41 11.09 5.45 -4.08
CA ASN A 41 11.11 6.90 -4.27
C ASN A 41 10.33 7.56 -3.14
N PRO A 42 10.86 7.56 -1.91
CA PRO A 42 10.09 8.05 -0.76
C PRO A 42 9.76 9.54 -0.88
N LEU A 43 8.52 9.89 -0.56
CA LEU A 43 8.06 11.27 -0.59
C LEU A 43 8.17 11.95 0.77
N THR A 44 8.42 11.18 1.82
CA THR A 44 8.60 11.68 3.19
C THR A 44 9.72 10.88 3.85
N ALA A 45 10.14 11.29 5.04
CA ALA A 45 11.22 10.63 5.77
C ALA A 45 10.94 9.13 5.96
N LEU A 46 9.68 8.77 6.25
CA LEU A 46 9.22 7.38 6.24
C LEU A 46 8.11 7.27 5.19
N HIS A 47 8.28 6.37 4.25
CA HIS A 47 7.28 6.10 3.23
C HIS A 47 7.26 4.59 2.97
N ILE A 48 6.30 3.91 3.59
CA ILE A 48 6.17 2.46 3.55
C ILE A 48 4.89 2.10 2.80
N LEU A 49 4.96 1.05 2.02
CA LEU A 49 3.81 0.51 1.30
C LEU A 49 3.41 -0.80 1.94
N VAL A 50 2.11 -1.01 2.14
CA VAL A 50 1.57 -2.29 2.60
C VAL A 50 0.64 -2.81 1.51
N ILE A 51 0.87 -4.05 1.10
CA ILE A 51 0.10 -4.68 0.02
C ILE A 51 -0.43 -6.03 0.48
N PRO A 52 -1.61 -6.45 -0.02
CA PRO A 52 -2.03 -7.83 0.17
C PRO A 52 -1.24 -8.75 -0.76
N LYS A 53 -1.06 -10.01 -0.36
CA LYS A 53 -0.43 -11.01 -1.24
C LYS A 53 -1.38 -11.48 -2.35
N GLY A 54 -2.67 -11.39 -2.11
CA GLY A 54 -3.68 -11.75 -3.10
C GLY A 54 -3.74 -10.77 -4.26
N LYS A 55 -4.39 -11.18 -5.34
CA LYS A 55 -4.46 -10.43 -6.60
C LYS A 55 -5.63 -9.45 -6.59
N TYR A 56 -5.45 -8.32 -5.91
CA TYR A 56 -6.45 -7.27 -5.82
C TYR A 56 -5.90 -5.99 -6.43
N VAL A 57 -6.71 -5.37 -7.30
CA VAL A 57 -6.29 -4.17 -8.02
C VAL A 57 -6.31 -2.95 -7.12
N SER A 58 -7.33 -2.83 -6.26
CA SER A 58 -7.49 -1.67 -5.40
C SER A 58 -8.25 -2.02 -4.13
N TRP A 59 -8.44 -1.02 -3.28
CA TRP A 59 -9.27 -1.13 -2.09
C TRP A 59 -10.68 -1.59 -2.42
N ASP A 60 -11.21 -1.20 -3.59
CA ASP A 60 -12.58 -1.53 -3.96
C ASP A 60 -12.79 -3.04 -4.14
N ASP A 61 -12.02 -3.69 -4.99
CA ASP A 61 -12.19 -5.13 -5.21
C ASP A 61 -11.71 -5.95 -4.00
N PHE A 62 -10.70 -5.48 -3.28
CA PHE A 62 -10.22 -6.14 -2.08
C PHE A 62 -11.31 -6.20 -1.00
N THR A 63 -11.98 -5.08 -0.74
CA THR A 63 -13.03 -5.04 0.29
C THR A 63 -14.30 -5.77 -0.15
N ALA A 64 -14.55 -5.86 -1.46
CA ALA A 64 -15.71 -6.57 -1.98
C ALA A 64 -15.52 -8.08 -2.03
N LYS A 65 -14.30 -8.55 -2.34
CA LYS A 65 -14.04 -9.96 -2.67
C LYS A 65 -13.02 -10.65 -1.78
N GLY A 66 -12.22 -9.90 -1.02
CA GLY A 66 -11.25 -10.49 -0.12
C GLY A 66 -11.92 -11.28 0.98
N SER A 67 -11.26 -12.34 1.45
CA SER A 67 -11.77 -13.10 2.59
C SER A 67 -11.64 -12.28 3.87
N ASP A 68 -12.42 -12.64 4.89
CA ASP A 68 -12.32 -12.00 6.19
C ASP A 68 -10.89 -12.11 6.74
N GLU A 69 -10.26 -13.26 6.55
CA GLU A 69 -8.88 -13.50 7.00
C GLU A 69 -7.89 -12.58 6.31
N GLU A 70 -8.01 -12.41 4.99
CA GLU A 70 -7.14 -11.51 4.25
C GLU A 70 -7.30 -10.06 4.70
N ILE A 71 -8.56 -9.63 4.87
CA ILE A 71 -8.87 -8.24 5.24
C ILE A 71 -8.36 -7.95 6.65
N LEU A 72 -8.62 -8.83 7.62
CA LEU A 72 -8.15 -8.64 8.99
C LEU A 72 -6.62 -8.64 9.05
N ASP A 73 -5.97 -9.55 8.35
CA ASP A 73 -4.53 -9.64 8.30
C ASP A 73 -3.91 -8.33 7.76
N PHE A 74 -4.48 -7.82 6.69
CA PHE A 74 -4.01 -6.59 6.06
C PHE A 74 -4.12 -5.38 6.99
N VAL A 75 -5.29 -5.20 7.59
CA VAL A 75 -5.55 -4.08 8.50
C VAL A 75 -4.59 -4.14 9.69
N LYS A 76 -4.40 -5.33 10.26
CA LYS A 76 -3.51 -5.50 11.40
C LYS A 76 -2.05 -5.24 11.04
N LEU A 77 -1.60 -5.67 9.87
CA LEU A 77 -0.23 -5.41 9.44
C LEU A 77 0.02 -3.91 9.22
N VAL A 78 -0.92 -3.20 8.61
CA VAL A 78 -0.81 -1.74 8.45
C VAL A 78 -0.56 -1.07 9.81
N GLY A 79 -1.39 -1.37 10.80
CA GLY A 79 -1.23 -0.78 12.13
C GLY A 79 0.05 -1.21 12.83
N LYS A 80 0.42 -2.47 12.68
CA LYS A 80 1.65 -3.00 13.29
C LYS A 80 2.90 -2.33 12.75
N VAL A 81 2.99 -2.17 11.43
CA VAL A 81 4.14 -1.51 10.79
C VAL A 81 4.29 -0.08 11.31
N ALA A 82 3.19 0.66 11.38
CA ALA A 82 3.22 2.02 11.89
C ALA A 82 3.71 2.08 13.34
N ARG A 83 3.20 1.18 14.20
CA ARG A 83 3.62 1.13 15.60
C ARG A 83 5.08 0.70 15.76
N ASP A 84 5.51 -0.29 15.01
CA ASP A 84 6.90 -0.78 15.08
C ASP A 84 7.91 0.30 14.71
N ARG A 85 7.51 1.24 13.86
CA ARG A 85 8.35 2.39 13.46
C ARG A 85 8.12 3.62 14.35
N GLY A 86 7.28 3.51 15.37
CA GLY A 86 6.99 4.63 16.27
C GLY A 86 6.18 5.75 15.62
N MET A 87 5.59 5.51 14.46
CA MET A 87 4.85 6.55 13.72
C MET A 87 3.62 7.04 14.48
N HIS A 88 3.03 6.17 15.30
CA HIS A 88 1.84 6.50 16.09
C HIS A 88 2.10 7.59 17.14
N GLU A 89 3.35 7.78 17.57
CA GLU A 89 3.68 8.74 18.61
C GLU A 89 3.51 10.19 18.16
N GLN A 90 3.99 10.50 16.97
CA GLN A 90 3.89 11.85 16.40
C GLN A 90 2.75 11.99 15.38
N GLY A 91 2.21 10.86 14.95
CA GLY A 91 1.16 10.82 13.94
C GLY A 91 1.69 10.51 12.55
N TYR A 92 0.82 9.97 11.73
CA TYR A 92 1.16 9.58 10.37
C TYR A 92 -0.08 9.62 9.50
N ARG A 93 0.12 9.56 8.21
CA ARG A 93 -0.98 9.52 7.26
C ARG A 93 -0.97 8.19 6.53
N MET A 94 -2.14 7.55 6.51
CA MET A 94 -2.32 6.38 5.65
C MET A 94 -3.30 6.75 4.54
N LEU A 95 -3.03 6.29 3.34
CA LEU A 95 -3.95 6.50 2.23
C LEU A 95 -3.77 5.44 1.15
N ALA A 96 -4.81 5.25 0.36
CA ALA A 96 -4.77 4.44 -0.84
C ALA A 96 -5.43 5.24 -1.96
N ASN A 97 -4.84 5.21 -3.15
CA ASN A 97 -5.41 5.83 -4.33
C ASN A 97 -6.13 4.75 -5.14
N ILE A 98 -7.39 4.99 -5.47
CA ILE A 98 -8.21 4.03 -6.20
C ILE A 98 -8.59 4.63 -7.55
N GLY A 99 -8.07 4.04 -8.62
CA GLY A 99 -8.47 4.35 -9.98
C GLY A 99 -7.87 5.64 -10.55
N LYS A 100 -8.42 6.03 -11.70
CA LYS A 100 -7.83 7.10 -12.52
C LYS A 100 -7.85 8.46 -11.87
N ARG A 101 -8.98 8.86 -11.28
CA ARG A 101 -9.11 10.21 -10.72
C ARG A 101 -8.24 10.41 -9.47
N ALA A 102 -7.91 9.33 -8.78
CA ALA A 102 -7.03 9.41 -7.62
C ALA A 102 -5.55 9.25 -7.99
N GLY A 103 -5.26 8.93 -9.25
CA GLY A 103 -3.89 8.78 -9.70
C GLY A 103 -3.22 7.47 -9.32
N GLN A 104 -3.99 6.40 -9.18
CA GLN A 104 -3.41 5.09 -8.91
C GLN A 104 -2.49 4.69 -10.06
N GLU A 105 -1.23 4.37 -9.76
CA GLU A 105 -0.25 4.06 -10.81
C GLU A 105 0.04 2.58 -10.97
N VAL A 106 0.06 1.82 -9.87
CA VAL A 106 0.31 0.37 -9.91
C VAL A 106 -1.01 -0.36 -9.69
N PRO A 107 -1.39 -1.29 -10.60
CA PRO A 107 -2.68 -2.00 -10.48
C PRO A 107 -2.61 -3.18 -9.51
N HIS A 108 -2.14 -2.92 -8.32
CA HIS A 108 -2.13 -3.82 -7.18
C HIS A 108 -2.36 -2.97 -5.93
N LEU A 109 -3.37 -3.31 -5.14
CA LEU A 109 -3.71 -2.54 -3.94
C LEU A 109 -2.47 -2.24 -3.11
N HIS A 110 -2.29 -0.98 -2.76
CA HIS A 110 -1.24 -0.58 -1.84
C HIS A 110 -1.72 0.59 -0.99
N VAL A 111 -1.45 0.48 0.31
CA VAL A 111 -1.69 1.55 1.27
C VAL A 111 -0.35 2.22 1.51
N HIS A 112 -0.32 3.54 1.35
CA HIS A 112 0.85 4.35 1.68
C HIS A 112 0.82 4.70 3.16
N LEU A 113 1.96 4.58 3.83
CA LEU A 113 2.17 5.10 5.18
C LEU A 113 3.22 6.19 5.08
N PHE A 114 2.82 7.42 5.36
CA PHE A 114 3.70 8.59 5.34
C PHE A 114 3.92 9.09 6.75
N GLY A 115 5.17 9.30 7.12
CA GLY A 115 5.49 9.81 8.45
C GLY A 115 6.94 10.24 8.57
N GLY A 116 7.36 10.45 9.82
CA GLY A 116 8.72 10.86 10.12
C GLY A 116 8.93 12.36 10.01
N GLU A 117 7.92 13.11 9.58
CA GLU A 117 7.97 14.56 9.40
C GLU A 117 6.55 15.11 9.25
N PRO A 118 6.34 16.43 9.43
CA PRO A 118 5.03 17.03 9.14
C PRO A 118 4.66 16.86 7.67
N LEU A 119 3.40 16.58 7.40
CA LEU A 119 2.95 16.16 6.06
C LEU A 119 2.20 17.21 5.26
N GLY A 120 1.83 18.34 5.88
CA GLY A 120 1.11 19.39 5.17
C GLY A 120 -0.39 19.11 5.02
N PRO A 121 -1.07 19.81 4.09
CA PRO A 121 -2.52 19.73 3.95
C PRO A 121 -2.99 18.34 3.50
N MET A 122 -4.26 18.04 3.76
CA MET A 122 -4.87 16.75 3.40
C MET A 122 -4.78 16.48 1.91
N LEU A 123 -5.07 17.49 1.09
CA LEU A 123 -4.90 17.44 -0.37
C LEU A 123 -4.10 18.64 -0.81
N ALA A 124 -3.25 18.44 -1.82
CA ALA A 124 -2.55 19.54 -2.44
C ALA A 124 -3.57 20.42 -3.20
N LYS A 125 -3.55 21.72 -2.96
CA LYS A 125 -4.41 22.69 -3.61
C LYS A 125 -3.57 23.81 -4.19
N ASP A 126 -3.88 24.22 -5.41
CA ASP A 126 -3.22 25.34 -6.05
C ASP A 126 -3.77 26.67 -5.54
#